data_0e09b427a52c3d51d29c33ac8d38b276
#
_entry.id   0e09b427a52c3d51d29c33ac8d38b276
#
_cell.length_a   1.000
_cell.length_b   1.000
_cell.length_c   1.000
_cell.angle_alpha   90.00
_cell.angle_beta   90.00
_cell.angle_gamma   90.00
#
_symmetry.space_group_name_H-M   'P 1'
#
loop_
_entity.id
_entity.type
_entity.pdbx_description
1 polymer ?
#
loop_
_entity_poly.entity_id
_entity_poly.type
_entity_poly.pdbx_seq_one_letter_code
_entity_poly.pdbx_strand_id
1 'polypeptide(L)'
;LLRANVPIGIEGFGAYLPKHRIRLRDLPLAQGAVPQDFEKAICGPDEDAITMAKEAVERALRMAGVGKAGIGAILCGTTSNPYSGKPIGSVLSKALGIEGPILAADINFSGKSCSEAFLLCAGLVGSGMASRAIAAGSDSIPWGPWNEGAVYSSCGAAAFVLGRDGGSSIASLEGSSTWVMDALDAWALRGSAQRRNSGRFAERAMVQCVTSSVEALLRGLGLGPGDFDHVILPQSDPRSASGLAKRLGFKPEQMEAGLVLPKLGNVEALSGMLGLVAVLDVAKPSERIL
;
A
#
# COMPACT_ATOMS: atom_id res chain seq x y z
N LEU A 1 10.16 7.83 16.06
CA LEU A 1 8.80 8.27 15.76
C LEU A 1 8.85 9.53 14.91
N LEU A 2 8.16 9.51 13.76
CA LEU A 2 7.96 10.69 12.93
C LEU A 2 6.56 11.26 13.24
N ARG A 3 6.49 12.55 13.52
CA ARG A 3 5.24 13.27 13.74
C ARG A 3 5.22 14.54 12.90
N ALA A 4 4.07 14.83 12.32
CA ALA A 4 3.85 16.14 11.69
C ALA A 4 3.66 17.22 12.77
N ASN A 5 4.05 18.44 12.45
CA ASN A 5 3.87 19.59 13.35
C ASN A 5 2.42 20.08 13.43
N VAL A 6 1.60 19.63 12.50
CA VAL A 6 0.16 19.92 12.42
C VAL A 6 -0.59 18.62 12.21
N PRO A 7 -1.83 18.50 12.68
CA PRO A 7 -2.65 17.34 12.41
C PRO A 7 -2.84 17.11 10.90
N ILE A 8 -2.67 15.88 10.47
CA ILE A 8 -2.85 15.45 9.07
C ILE A 8 -3.99 14.43 9.03
N GLY A 9 -4.88 14.61 8.08
CA GLY A 9 -6.01 13.73 7.91
C GLY A 9 -6.14 13.17 6.50
N ILE A 10 -6.82 12.05 6.40
CA ILE A 10 -7.32 11.48 5.15
C ILE A 10 -8.65 12.15 4.85
N GLU A 11 -8.74 12.92 3.77
CA GLU A 11 -9.96 13.57 3.32
C GLU A 11 -10.79 12.70 2.39
N GLY A 12 -10.14 11.76 1.70
CA GLY A 12 -10.78 10.79 0.82
C GLY A 12 -9.83 9.66 0.44
N PHE A 13 -10.40 8.53 0.12
CA PHE A 13 -9.66 7.36 -0.34
C PHE A 13 -10.38 6.65 -1.48
N GLY A 14 -9.67 5.81 -2.20
CA GLY A 14 -10.23 5.00 -3.28
C GLY A 14 -9.31 3.85 -3.63
N ALA A 15 -9.90 2.80 -4.14
CA ALA A 15 -9.18 1.65 -4.68
C ALA A 15 -9.70 1.30 -6.07
N TYR A 16 -8.82 0.70 -6.88
CA TYR A 16 -9.18 0.05 -8.12
C TYR A 16 -8.64 -1.38 -8.12
N LEU A 17 -9.51 -2.30 -8.44
CA LEU A 17 -9.18 -3.71 -8.58
C LEU A 17 -9.64 -4.18 -9.94
N PRO A 18 -8.78 -4.79 -10.76
CA PRO A 18 -9.17 -5.43 -12.01
C PRO A 18 -10.33 -6.39 -11.80
N LYS A 19 -11.24 -6.46 -12.74
CA LYS A 19 -12.44 -7.31 -12.62
C LYS A 19 -12.15 -8.81 -12.78
N HIS A 20 -11.08 -9.16 -13.49
CA HIS A 20 -10.73 -10.55 -13.72
C HIS A 20 -10.16 -11.19 -12.45
N ARG A 21 -10.62 -12.40 -12.16
CA ARG A 21 -10.18 -13.19 -11.00
C ARG A 21 -9.80 -14.58 -11.45
N ILE A 22 -8.79 -15.14 -10.80
CA ILE A 22 -8.46 -16.56 -10.91
C ILE A 22 -8.40 -17.17 -9.51
N ARG A 23 -9.02 -18.32 -9.33
CA ARG A 23 -8.90 -19.06 -8.08
C ARG A 23 -7.53 -19.69 -8.04
N LEU A 24 -6.86 -19.60 -6.91
CA LEU A 24 -5.48 -20.09 -6.79
C LEU A 24 -5.39 -21.61 -7.03
N ARG A 25 -6.40 -22.39 -6.62
CA ARG A 25 -6.48 -23.84 -6.87
C ARG A 25 -6.48 -24.22 -8.35
N ASP A 26 -6.89 -23.31 -9.24
CA ASP A 26 -6.97 -23.55 -10.68
C ASP A 26 -5.62 -23.29 -11.36
N LEU A 27 -4.61 -22.81 -10.61
CA LEU A 27 -3.27 -22.59 -11.15
C LEU A 27 -2.46 -23.89 -11.14
N PRO A 28 -1.75 -24.22 -12.21
CA PRO A 28 -0.92 -25.45 -12.30
C PRO A 28 0.14 -25.56 -11.20
N LEU A 29 0.69 -24.42 -10.73
CA LEU A 29 1.69 -24.34 -9.68
C LEU A 29 1.13 -24.47 -8.25
N ALA A 30 -0.18 -24.42 -8.10
CA ALA A 30 -0.85 -24.42 -6.80
C ALA A 30 -1.19 -25.83 -6.27
N GLN A 31 -0.74 -26.89 -6.93
CA GLN A 31 -1.09 -28.26 -6.58
C GLN A 31 -0.66 -28.60 -5.14
N GLY A 32 -1.64 -28.69 -4.25
CA GLY A 32 -1.55 -29.27 -2.91
C GLY A 32 -1.26 -28.32 -1.74
N ALA A 33 -0.97 -27.03 -1.96
CA ALA A 33 -0.49 -26.14 -0.90
C ALA A 33 -1.26 -24.83 -0.69
N VAL A 34 -2.28 -24.54 -1.50
CA VAL A 34 -3.02 -23.27 -1.42
C VAL A 34 -4.41 -23.47 -0.83
N PRO A 35 -4.91 -22.51 -0.02
CA PRO A 35 -6.28 -22.56 0.46
C PRO A 35 -7.28 -22.55 -0.72
N GLN A 36 -8.32 -23.39 -0.64
CA GLN A 36 -9.25 -23.62 -1.74
C GLN A 36 -10.06 -22.39 -2.15
N ASP A 37 -10.29 -21.48 -1.21
CA ASP A 37 -11.17 -20.31 -1.38
C ASP A 37 -10.40 -19.02 -1.72
N PHE A 38 -9.08 -19.13 -1.93
CA PHE A 38 -8.29 -17.96 -2.29
C PHE A 38 -8.37 -17.68 -3.79
N GLU A 39 -8.51 -16.39 -4.10
CA GLU A 39 -8.47 -15.86 -5.46
C GLU A 39 -7.53 -14.66 -5.56
N LYS A 40 -7.11 -14.33 -6.77
CA LYS A 40 -6.31 -13.15 -7.05
C LYS A 40 -6.85 -12.35 -8.22
N ALA A 41 -6.58 -11.06 -8.24
CA ALA A 41 -6.87 -10.19 -9.38
C ALA A 41 -5.85 -10.41 -10.51
N ILE A 42 -6.31 -10.29 -11.72
CA ILE A 42 -5.51 -10.36 -12.95
C ILE A 42 -5.81 -9.11 -13.78
N CYS A 43 -4.75 -8.41 -14.19
CA CYS A 43 -4.88 -7.26 -15.09
C CYS A 43 -5.47 -7.67 -16.44
N GLY A 44 -6.35 -6.86 -16.97
CA GLY A 44 -6.73 -6.88 -18.37
C GLY A 44 -5.56 -6.40 -19.26
N PRO A 45 -5.67 -6.57 -20.57
CA PRO A 45 -4.62 -6.18 -21.50
C PRO A 45 -4.38 -4.66 -21.58
N ASP A 46 -5.33 -3.87 -21.12
CA ASP A 46 -5.34 -2.40 -21.06
C ASP A 46 -5.11 -1.85 -19.65
N GLU A 47 -4.81 -2.71 -18.68
CA GLU A 47 -4.58 -2.34 -17.30
C GLU A 47 -3.09 -2.45 -16.93
N ASP A 48 -2.52 -1.35 -16.47
CA ASP A 48 -1.18 -1.26 -15.91
C ASP A 48 -1.18 -0.44 -14.60
N ALA A 49 -0.01 -0.28 -13.98
CA ALA A 49 0.11 0.47 -12.75
C ALA A 49 -0.40 1.92 -12.86
N ILE A 50 -0.30 2.55 -14.04
CA ILE A 50 -0.72 3.95 -14.25
C ILE A 50 -2.24 4.03 -14.40
N THR A 51 -2.81 3.20 -15.23
CA THR A 51 -4.25 3.19 -15.51
C THR A 51 -5.05 2.84 -14.26
N MET A 52 -4.58 1.84 -13.49
CA MET A 52 -5.20 1.48 -12.22
C MET A 52 -5.06 2.60 -11.17
N ALA A 53 -3.88 3.24 -11.05
CA ALA A 53 -3.67 4.36 -10.14
C ALA A 53 -4.59 5.52 -10.47
N LYS A 54 -4.79 5.85 -11.76
CA LYS A 54 -5.72 6.91 -12.18
C LYS A 54 -7.13 6.67 -11.65
N GLU A 55 -7.66 5.47 -11.82
CA GLU A 55 -9.00 5.11 -11.35
C GLU A 55 -9.13 5.21 -9.83
N ALA A 56 -8.12 4.75 -9.08
CA ALA A 56 -8.10 4.86 -7.63
C ALA A 56 -8.08 6.34 -7.18
N VAL A 57 -7.24 7.17 -7.80
CA VAL A 57 -7.15 8.60 -7.49
C VAL A 57 -8.46 9.33 -7.80
N GLU A 58 -9.11 9.05 -8.93
CA GLU A 58 -10.40 9.67 -9.26
C GLU A 58 -11.48 9.33 -8.22
N ARG A 59 -11.47 8.11 -7.69
CA ARG A 59 -12.38 7.72 -6.60
C ARG A 59 -12.07 8.47 -5.31
N ALA A 60 -10.78 8.55 -4.94
CA ALA A 60 -10.35 9.30 -3.76
C ALA A 60 -10.72 10.79 -3.84
N LEU A 61 -10.51 11.44 -4.98
CA LEU A 61 -10.89 12.83 -5.21
C LEU A 61 -12.42 13.04 -5.14
N ARG A 62 -13.20 12.12 -5.70
CA ARG A 62 -14.67 12.20 -5.60
C ARG A 62 -15.15 12.07 -4.17
N MET A 63 -14.57 11.14 -3.39
CA MET A 63 -14.90 10.96 -1.97
C MET A 63 -14.52 12.18 -1.14
N ALA A 64 -13.35 12.76 -1.38
CA ALA A 64 -12.88 13.96 -0.70
C ALA A 64 -13.74 15.21 -1.06
N GLY A 65 -14.45 15.20 -2.18
CA GLY A 65 -15.20 16.37 -2.67
C GLY A 65 -14.31 17.55 -3.05
N VAL A 66 -13.02 17.30 -3.35
CA VAL A 66 -12.05 18.35 -3.63
C VAL A 66 -11.77 18.50 -5.12
N GLY A 67 -11.63 19.75 -5.55
CA GLY A 67 -11.25 20.06 -6.93
C GLY A 67 -9.75 19.84 -7.19
N LYS A 68 -9.42 19.55 -8.43
CA LYS A 68 -8.04 19.29 -8.89
C LYS A 68 -7.07 20.46 -8.63
N ALA A 69 -7.56 21.69 -8.69
CA ALA A 69 -6.75 22.90 -8.46
C ALA A 69 -6.22 23.03 -7.02
N GLY A 70 -6.80 22.31 -6.06
CA GLY A 70 -6.32 22.31 -4.67
C GLY A 70 -5.19 21.33 -4.36
N ILE A 71 -4.76 20.56 -5.36
CA ILE A 71 -3.72 19.53 -5.19
C ILE A 71 -2.34 20.14 -5.45
N GLY A 72 -1.47 20.11 -4.45
CA GLY A 72 -0.09 20.61 -4.54
C GLY A 72 0.94 19.50 -4.79
N ALA A 73 0.61 18.23 -4.57
CA ALA A 73 1.53 17.12 -4.81
C ALA A 73 0.81 15.83 -5.20
N ILE A 74 1.47 15.03 -6.05
CA ILE A 74 1.09 13.65 -6.39
C ILE A 74 2.34 12.78 -6.26
N LEU A 75 2.32 11.83 -5.33
CA LEU A 75 3.38 10.84 -5.19
C LEU A 75 2.81 9.45 -5.48
N CYS A 76 3.51 8.68 -6.31
CA CYS A 76 3.10 7.33 -6.68
C CYS A 76 4.13 6.30 -6.21
N GLY A 77 3.71 5.37 -5.36
CA GLY A 77 4.51 4.23 -4.93
C GLY A 77 4.22 3.00 -5.79
N THR A 78 5.27 2.32 -6.26
CA THR A 78 5.13 1.09 -7.06
C THR A 78 6.39 0.24 -7.04
N THR A 79 6.23 -1.05 -7.23
CA THR A 79 7.34 -1.98 -7.52
C THR A 79 7.34 -2.42 -8.99
N SER A 80 6.36 -1.99 -9.78
CA SER A 80 6.09 -2.44 -11.15
C SER A 80 5.90 -1.29 -12.13
N ASN A 81 6.78 -0.26 -12.05
CA ASN A 81 6.76 0.85 -13.00
C ASN A 81 6.85 0.31 -14.44
N PRO A 82 5.87 0.61 -15.32
CA PRO A 82 5.88 0.11 -16.70
C PRO A 82 6.98 0.74 -17.55
N TYR A 83 7.57 1.85 -17.11
CA TYR A 83 8.64 2.54 -17.83
C TYR A 83 9.95 2.51 -17.07
N SER A 84 11.03 2.25 -17.76
CA SER A 84 12.39 2.33 -17.21
C SER A 84 12.96 3.75 -17.18
N GLY A 85 12.36 4.69 -17.89
CA GLY A 85 12.86 6.06 -18.08
C GLY A 85 11.80 7.16 -18.06
N LYS A 86 10.60 6.89 -17.56
CA LYS A 86 9.52 7.89 -17.45
C LYS A 86 8.85 7.82 -16.09
N PRO A 87 8.71 8.93 -15.37
CA PRO A 87 8.04 8.93 -14.05
C PRO A 87 6.53 8.73 -14.20
N ILE A 88 5.98 7.82 -13.39
CA ILE A 88 4.53 7.57 -13.30
C ILE A 88 3.79 8.80 -12.80
N GLY A 89 4.30 9.47 -11.77
CA GLY A 89 3.64 10.63 -11.16
C GLY A 89 3.31 11.72 -12.17
N SER A 90 4.22 12.01 -13.11
CA SER A 90 3.98 12.98 -14.19
C SER A 90 2.93 12.51 -15.20
N VAL A 91 2.96 11.21 -15.56
CA VAL A 91 1.97 10.63 -16.48
C VAL A 91 0.59 10.62 -15.84
N LEU A 92 0.53 10.21 -14.58
CA LEU A 92 -0.70 10.17 -13.78
C LEU A 92 -1.30 11.58 -13.60
N SER A 93 -0.46 12.56 -13.30
CA SER A 93 -0.85 13.97 -13.20
C SER A 93 -1.52 14.46 -14.48
N LYS A 94 -0.88 14.21 -15.64
CA LYS A 94 -1.46 14.52 -16.96
C LYS A 94 -2.77 13.80 -17.22
N ALA A 95 -2.83 12.50 -16.96
CA ALA A 95 -4.02 11.67 -17.17
C ALA A 95 -5.22 12.12 -16.28
N LEU A 96 -4.93 12.66 -15.11
CA LEU A 96 -5.91 13.24 -14.19
C LEU A 96 -6.31 14.68 -14.57
N GLY A 97 -5.60 15.34 -15.49
CA GLY A 97 -5.77 16.76 -15.80
C GLY A 97 -5.39 17.65 -14.61
N ILE A 98 -4.39 17.26 -13.84
CA ILE A 98 -3.79 18.04 -12.75
C ILE A 98 -2.41 18.50 -13.25
N GLU A 99 -2.34 19.70 -13.83
CA GLU A 99 -1.12 20.27 -14.38
C GLU A 99 -0.84 21.64 -13.76
N GLY A 100 0.42 22.04 -13.75
CA GLY A 100 0.83 23.35 -13.23
C GLY A 100 1.92 23.24 -12.15
N PRO A 101 1.96 24.18 -11.19
CA PRO A 101 3.00 24.22 -10.16
C PRO A 101 2.74 23.18 -9.05
N ILE A 102 2.84 21.90 -9.39
CA ILE A 102 2.68 20.79 -8.47
C ILE A 102 3.95 19.95 -8.41
N LEU A 103 4.16 19.28 -7.27
CA LEU A 103 5.19 18.26 -7.14
C LEU A 103 4.63 16.91 -7.61
N ALA A 104 5.27 16.31 -8.62
CA ALA A 104 4.95 14.96 -9.04
C ALA A 104 6.19 14.07 -8.96
N ALA A 105 6.13 12.97 -8.23
CA ALA A 105 7.27 12.07 -8.04
C ALA A 105 6.85 10.60 -7.86
N ASP A 106 7.82 9.71 -8.07
CA ASP A 106 7.66 8.27 -7.91
C ASP A 106 8.55 7.75 -6.78
N ILE A 107 8.05 6.78 -6.06
CA ILE A 107 8.81 5.95 -5.12
C ILE A 107 8.81 4.52 -5.69
N ASN A 108 9.97 4.08 -6.19
CA ASN A 108 10.05 2.83 -6.94
C ASN A 108 10.80 1.73 -6.19
N PHE A 109 10.44 0.48 -6.48
CA PHE A 109 11.16 -0.75 -6.16
C PHE A 109 11.26 -1.18 -4.69
N SER A 110 10.93 -0.35 -3.74
CA SER A 110 10.88 -0.74 -2.33
C SER A 110 9.58 -1.47 -2.00
N GLY A 111 9.63 -2.54 -1.21
CA GLY A 111 8.44 -3.23 -0.69
C GLY A 111 7.54 -2.34 0.20
N LYS A 112 7.99 -1.14 0.56
CA LYS A 112 7.23 -0.11 1.28
C LYS A 112 6.96 1.15 0.45
N SER A 113 7.23 1.13 -0.87
CA SER A 113 7.11 2.32 -1.74
C SER A 113 5.75 3.01 -1.64
N CYS A 114 4.66 2.25 -1.54
CA CYS A 114 3.32 2.82 -1.40
C CYS A 114 3.10 3.53 -0.05
N SER A 115 3.53 2.92 1.06
CA SER A 115 3.47 3.56 2.39
C SER A 115 4.45 4.74 2.51
N GLU A 116 5.59 4.70 1.82
CA GLU A 116 6.49 5.86 1.74
C GLU A 116 5.87 7.02 0.97
N ALA A 117 5.16 6.76 -0.14
CA ALA A 117 4.41 7.79 -0.85
C ALA A 117 3.38 8.46 0.07
N PHE A 118 2.64 7.67 0.86
CA PHE A 118 1.69 8.18 1.84
C PHE A 118 2.38 9.06 2.90
N LEU A 119 3.46 8.57 3.50
CA LEU A 119 4.19 9.29 4.55
C LEU A 119 4.83 10.59 4.03
N LEU A 120 5.40 10.59 2.83
CA LEU A 120 5.96 11.77 2.20
C LEU A 120 4.87 12.80 1.86
N CYS A 121 3.70 12.37 1.38
CA CYS A 121 2.55 13.25 1.19
C CYS A 121 2.10 13.88 2.51
N ALA A 122 2.02 13.09 3.59
CA ALA A 122 1.72 13.63 4.92
C ALA A 122 2.77 14.67 5.38
N GLY A 123 4.05 14.43 5.09
CA GLY A 123 5.14 15.38 5.35
C GLY A 123 5.01 16.68 4.55
N LEU A 124 4.65 16.63 3.27
CA LEU A 124 4.43 17.80 2.41
C LEU A 124 3.25 18.66 2.91
N VAL A 125 2.16 18.00 3.33
CA VAL A 125 1.02 18.71 3.94
C VAL A 125 1.39 19.26 5.30
N GLY A 126 2.07 18.47 6.13
CA GLY A 126 2.48 18.84 7.49
C GLY A 126 3.47 20.01 7.53
N SER A 127 4.35 20.14 6.55
CA SER A 127 5.26 21.27 6.39
C SER A 127 4.61 22.52 5.80
N GLY A 128 3.40 22.39 5.23
CA GLY A 128 2.72 23.47 4.51
C GLY A 128 3.21 23.70 3.08
N MET A 129 4.07 22.83 2.55
CA MET A 129 4.52 22.88 1.15
C MET A 129 3.38 22.56 0.17
N ALA A 130 2.43 21.75 0.59
CA ALA A 130 1.20 21.46 -0.14
C ALA A 130 -0.01 21.62 0.79
N SER A 131 -1.09 22.23 0.30
CA SER A 131 -2.35 22.27 1.05
C SER A 131 -3.02 20.89 1.08
N ARG A 132 -2.93 20.17 -0.04
CA ARG A 132 -3.34 18.76 -0.20
C ARG A 132 -2.33 18.01 -1.04
N ALA A 133 -2.18 16.73 -0.75
CA ALA A 133 -1.33 15.82 -1.51
C ALA A 133 -2.06 14.52 -1.80
N ILE A 134 -1.80 13.93 -2.95
CA ILE A 134 -2.32 12.61 -3.36
C ILE A 134 -1.21 11.59 -3.18
N ALA A 135 -1.44 10.63 -2.30
CA ALA A 135 -0.63 9.43 -2.19
C ALA A 135 -1.30 8.32 -2.99
N ALA A 136 -0.71 7.94 -4.12
CA ALA A 136 -1.16 6.82 -4.93
C ALA A 136 -0.23 5.62 -4.74
N GLY A 137 -0.79 4.43 -4.76
CA GLY A 137 -0.05 3.17 -4.83
C GLY A 137 -0.65 2.29 -5.90
N SER A 138 0.17 1.64 -6.71
CA SER A 138 -0.32 0.71 -7.71
C SER A 138 0.75 -0.30 -8.08
N ASP A 139 0.36 -1.56 -8.13
CA ASP A 139 1.22 -2.64 -8.59
C ASP A 139 0.51 -3.57 -9.58
N SER A 140 1.26 -3.98 -10.58
CA SER A 140 0.89 -4.97 -11.58
C SER A 140 2.09 -5.88 -11.80
N ILE A 141 2.20 -6.96 -11.00
CA ILE A 141 3.45 -7.72 -10.92
C ILE A 141 3.44 -8.87 -11.91
N PRO A 142 4.20 -8.76 -12.99
CA PRO A 142 4.39 -9.85 -13.94
C PRO A 142 5.44 -10.83 -13.39
N TRP A 143 5.08 -11.64 -12.42
CA TRP A 143 5.87 -12.84 -12.15
C TRP A 143 5.71 -13.80 -13.32
N GLY A 144 6.81 -14.26 -13.88
CA GLY A 144 6.75 -15.31 -14.90
C GLY A 144 6.00 -16.55 -14.36
N PRO A 145 5.32 -17.31 -15.21
CA PRO A 145 4.40 -18.39 -14.81
C PRO A 145 5.05 -19.53 -14.02
N TRP A 146 6.37 -19.56 -13.96
CA TRP A 146 7.17 -20.60 -13.28
C TRP A 146 7.77 -20.14 -11.93
N ASN A 147 7.40 -18.96 -11.43
CA ASN A 147 7.90 -18.46 -10.16
C ASN A 147 6.89 -18.78 -9.04
N GLU A 148 7.37 -19.37 -7.93
CA GLU A 148 6.51 -19.68 -6.77
C GLU A 148 5.78 -18.43 -6.24
N GLY A 149 6.41 -17.26 -6.31
CA GLY A 149 5.77 -15.97 -5.99
C GLY A 149 4.58 -15.62 -6.88
N ALA A 150 4.52 -16.18 -8.11
CA ALA A 150 3.42 -15.94 -9.05
C ALA A 150 2.08 -16.47 -8.56
N VAL A 151 2.08 -17.47 -7.68
CA VAL A 151 0.84 -18.08 -7.17
C VAL A 151 -0.02 -17.01 -6.48
N TYR A 152 0.56 -16.24 -5.57
CA TYR A 152 -0.17 -15.22 -4.81
C TYR A 152 -0.13 -13.84 -5.44
N SER A 153 0.81 -13.54 -6.36
CA SER A 153 0.97 -12.20 -6.91
C SER A 153 -0.25 -11.71 -7.67
N SER A 154 -0.59 -10.45 -7.47
CA SER A 154 -1.82 -9.85 -7.95
C SER A 154 -1.57 -8.42 -8.46
N CYS A 155 -2.63 -7.68 -8.71
CA CYS A 155 -2.60 -6.31 -9.21
C CYS A 155 -3.74 -5.48 -8.64
N GLY A 156 -3.54 -4.16 -8.62
CA GLY A 156 -4.51 -3.20 -8.13
C GLY A 156 -3.92 -1.83 -7.89
N ALA A 157 -4.75 -0.92 -7.39
CA ALA A 157 -4.33 0.41 -6.97
C ALA A 157 -5.15 0.90 -5.77
N ALA A 158 -4.53 1.77 -4.96
CA ALA A 158 -5.20 2.54 -3.92
C ALA A 158 -4.67 3.98 -3.91
N ALA A 159 -5.49 4.90 -3.49
CA ALA A 159 -5.08 6.30 -3.38
C ALA A 159 -5.76 6.98 -2.19
N PHE A 160 -5.06 7.97 -1.63
CA PHE A 160 -5.53 8.78 -0.52
C PHE A 160 -5.29 10.26 -0.82
N VAL A 161 -6.29 11.07 -0.55
CA VAL A 161 -6.17 12.53 -0.51
C VAL A 161 -5.87 12.92 0.92
N LEU A 162 -4.70 13.51 1.15
CA LEU A 162 -4.25 13.98 2.44
C LEU A 162 -4.33 15.50 2.51
N GLY A 163 -4.85 16.00 3.62
CA GLY A 163 -4.94 17.43 3.93
C GLY A 163 -4.65 17.69 5.40
N ARG A 164 -4.68 18.97 5.80
CA ARG A 164 -4.66 19.31 7.24
C ARG A 164 -5.96 18.87 7.87
N ASP A 165 -5.85 18.16 8.99
CA ASP A 165 -7.03 17.76 9.73
C ASP A 165 -7.66 18.95 10.44
N GLY A 166 -8.82 19.38 9.93
CA GLY A 166 -9.66 20.43 10.51
C GLY A 166 -10.87 19.87 11.28
N GLY A 167 -10.87 18.57 11.60
CA GLY A 167 -11.97 17.91 12.29
C GLY A 167 -13.04 17.34 11.36
N SER A 168 -12.84 17.40 10.04
CA SER A 168 -13.74 16.81 9.02
C SER A 168 -13.06 15.66 8.25
N SER A 169 -11.85 15.29 8.62
CA SER A 169 -11.14 14.16 8.00
C SER A 169 -11.77 12.82 8.38
N ILE A 170 -11.67 11.87 7.46
CA ILE A 170 -12.16 10.48 7.67
C ILE A 170 -11.34 9.79 8.75
N ALA A 171 -10.03 10.03 8.75
CA ALA A 171 -9.09 9.53 9.76
C ALA A 171 -7.93 10.50 9.92
N SER A 172 -7.33 10.53 11.12
CA SER A 172 -6.20 11.39 11.47
C SER A 172 -4.94 10.55 11.68
N LEU A 173 -3.79 11.04 11.22
CA LEU A 173 -2.49 10.41 11.41
C LEU A 173 -1.92 10.79 12.78
N GLU A 174 -1.89 9.85 13.73
CA GLU A 174 -1.34 10.07 15.06
C GLU A 174 0.20 10.02 15.11
N GLY A 175 0.81 9.22 14.25
CA GLY A 175 2.26 9.08 14.17
C GLY A 175 2.69 8.02 13.18
N SER A 176 3.97 7.97 12.91
CA SER A 176 4.55 6.95 12.03
C SER A 176 5.95 6.54 12.50
N SER A 177 6.33 5.34 12.14
CA SER A 177 7.67 4.80 12.36
C SER A 177 8.12 4.05 11.14
N THR A 178 9.39 4.16 10.80
CA THR A 178 9.98 3.40 9.71
C THR A 178 11.27 2.72 10.19
N TRP A 179 11.60 1.60 9.57
CA TRP A 179 12.84 0.88 9.81
C TRP A 179 13.55 0.63 8.50
N VAL A 180 14.85 0.90 8.46
CA VAL A 180 15.67 0.69 7.26
C VAL A 180 16.68 -0.41 7.55
N MET A 181 16.72 -1.38 6.66
CA MET A 181 17.72 -2.44 6.64
C MET A 181 18.00 -2.81 5.18
N ASP A 182 19.27 -2.85 4.80
CA ASP A 182 19.64 -3.44 3.52
C ASP A 182 19.64 -4.97 3.64
N ALA A 183 18.87 -5.61 2.79
CA ALA A 183 18.77 -7.06 2.72
C ALA A 183 18.64 -7.51 1.27
N LEU A 184 19.31 -8.59 0.91
CA LEU A 184 19.12 -9.25 -0.38
C LEU A 184 17.81 -10.04 -0.37
N ASP A 185 16.67 -9.33 -0.31
CA ASP A 185 15.33 -9.91 -0.24
C ASP A 185 14.77 -10.27 -1.62
N ALA A 186 14.42 -9.27 -2.40
CA ALA A 186 13.97 -9.43 -3.77
C ALA A 186 14.65 -8.36 -4.64
N TRP A 187 15.27 -8.78 -5.74
CA TRP A 187 16.03 -7.89 -6.61
C TRP A 187 16.02 -8.35 -8.06
N ALA A 188 16.23 -7.42 -8.96
CA ALA A 188 16.41 -7.68 -10.37
C ALA A 188 17.50 -6.78 -10.94
N LEU A 189 18.30 -7.30 -11.87
CA LEU A 189 19.22 -6.47 -12.63
C LEU A 189 18.44 -5.62 -13.65
N ARG A 190 18.96 -4.43 -13.94
CA ARG A 190 18.39 -3.57 -14.97
C ARG A 190 18.33 -4.31 -16.31
N GLY A 191 17.14 -4.31 -16.94
CA GLY A 191 16.91 -5.03 -18.18
C GLY A 191 16.57 -6.51 -18.03
N SER A 192 16.57 -7.04 -16.80
CA SER A 192 16.10 -8.41 -16.54
C SER A 192 14.61 -8.42 -16.24
N ALA A 193 13.87 -9.29 -16.94
CA ALA A 193 12.47 -9.57 -16.61
C ALA A 193 12.31 -10.49 -15.38
N GLN A 194 13.41 -11.07 -14.89
CA GLN A 194 13.36 -12.02 -13.78
C GLN A 194 13.74 -11.34 -12.46
N ARG A 195 12.80 -11.26 -11.54
CA ARG A 195 13.08 -11.00 -10.14
C ARG A 195 13.66 -12.25 -9.48
N ARG A 196 14.66 -12.03 -8.64
CA ARG A 196 15.22 -13.06 -7.75
C ARG A 196 14.73 -12.78 -6.34
N ASN A 197 14.49 -13.84 -5.58
CA ASN A 197 14.08 -13.77 -4.19
C ASN A 197 14.98 -14.68 -3.37
N SER A 198 15.43 -14.21 -2.22
CA SER A 198 16.33 -14.95 -1.31
C SER A 198 15.55 -15.82 -0.30
N GLY A 199 14.27 -16.10 -0.55
CA GLY A 199 13.48 -17.04 0.26
C GLY A 199 13.46 -16.66 1.75
N ARG A 200 13.95 -17.56 2.61
CA ARG A 200 13.94 -17.36 4.07
C ARG A 200 14.72 -16.13 4.56
N PHE A 201 15.67 -15.62 3.81
CA PHE A 201 16.38 -14.39 4.18
C PHE A 201 15.48 -13.17 3.97
N ALA A 202 14.73 -13.14 2.87
CA ALA A 202 13.74 -12.11 2.61
C ALA A 202 12.66 -12.08 3.70
N GLU A 203 12.13 -13.24 4.07
CA GLU A 203 11.14 -13.37 5.14
C GLU A 203 11.67 -12.86 6.49
N ARG A 204 12.89 -13.25 6.88
CA ARG A 204 13.52 -12.79 8.13
C ARG A 204 13.73 -11.27 8.15
N ALA A 205 14.18 -10.70 7.04
CA ALA A 205 14.37 -9.26 6.90
C ALA A 205 13.04 -8.53 7.04
N MET A 206 11.99 -8.98 6.37
CA MET A 206 10.64 -8.42 6.48
C MET A 206 10.13 -8.50 7.93
N VAL A 207 10.21 -9.65 8.57
CA VAL A 207 9.79 -9.84 9.97
C VAL A 207 10.54 -8.89 10.90
N GLN A 208 11.86 -8.74 10.75
CA GLN A 208 12.67 -7.83 11.56
C GLN A 208 12.28 -6.38 11.34
N CYS A 209 12.15 -5.92 10.09
CA CYS A 209 11.78 -4.55 9.77
C CYS A 209 10.41 -4.19 10.34
N VAL A 210 9.40 -5.04 10.12
CA VAL A 210 8.03 -4.80 10.61
C VAL A 210 8.01 -4.80 12.13
N THR A 211 8.61 -5.79 12.79
CA THR A 211 8.64 -5.87 14.26
C THR A 211 9.29 -4.63 14.85
N SER A 212 10.48 -4.25 14.36
CA SER A 212 11.21 -3.08 14.86
C SER A 212 10.45 -1.77 14.64
N SER A 213 9.79 -1.62 13.49
CA SER A 213 8.98 -0.45 13.17
C SER A 213 7.76 -0.34 14.08
N VAL A 214 7.00 -1.43 14.24
CA VAL A 214 5.80 -1.46 15.11
C VAL A 214 6.18 -1.20 16.57
N GLU A 215 7.19 -1.89 17.10
CA GLU A 215 7.64 -1.67 18.48
C GLU A 215 8.12 -0.23 18.72
N ALA A 216 8.80 0.38 17.75
CA ALA A 216 9.21 1.78 17.86
C ALA A 216 8.01 2.73 17.83
N LEU A 217 6.98 2.42 17.04
CA LEU A 217 5.73 3.19 17.00
C LEU A 217 4.99 3.10 18.33
N LEU A 218 4.76 1.89 18.83
CA LEU A 218 4.06 1.65 20.09
C LEU A 218 4.74 2.37 21.27
N ARG A 219 6.06 2.20 21.40
CA ARG A 219 6.83 2.92 22.43
C ARG A 219 6.73 4.44 22.28
N GLY A 220 6.83 4.95 21.05
CA GLY A 220 6.79 6.38 20.78
C GLY A 220 5.44 7.04 21.02
N LEU A 221 4.35 6.28 20.91
CA LEU A 221 2.99 6.73 21.20
C LEU A 221 2.58 6.43 22.66
N GLY A 222 3.29 5.56 23.36
CA GLY A 222 2.90 5.09 24.68
C GLY A 222 1.70 4.14 24.63
N LEU A 223 1.56 3.39 23.52
CA LEU A 223 0.45 2.48 23.29
C LEU A 223 0.90 1.01 23.31
N GLY A 224 -0.05 0.11 23.57
CA GLY A 224 0.12 -1.32 23.45
C GLY A 224 -0.73 -1.94 22.34
N PRO A 225 -0.55 -3.23 22.04
CA PRO A 225 -1.34 -3.91 21.00
C PRO A 225 -2.85 -3.87 21.23
N GLY A 226 -3.30 -3.81 22.48
CA GLY A 226 -4.72 -3.74 22.84
C GLY A 226 -5.38 -2.38 22.60
N ASP A 227 -4.61 -1.34 22.28
CA ASP A 227 -5.12 0.00 22.03
C ASP A 227 -5.53 0.23 20.58
N PHE A 228 -5.43 -0.81 19.73
CA PHE A 228 -5.81 -0.77 18.33
C PHE A 228 -7.04 -1.64 18.09
N ASP A 229 -7.98 -1.12 17.34
CA ASP A 229 -9.18 -1.85 16.90
C ASP A 229 -8.91 -2.64 15.62
N HIS A 230 -8.09 -2.07 14.74
CA HIS A 230 -7.72 -2.67 13.46
C HIS A 230 -6.20 -2.65 13.24
N VAL A 231 -5.69 -3.74 12.67
CA VAL A 231 -4.26 -3.91 12.39
C VAL A 231 -4.05 -4.45 11.00
N ILE A 232 -3.21 -3.77 10.21
CA ILE A 232 -2.87 -4.15 8.85
C ILE A 232 -1.39 -4.50 8.81
N LEU A 233 -1.08 -5.76 8.56
CA LEU A 233 0.28 -6.27 8.47
C LEU A 233 0.57 -6.76 7.05
N PRO A 234 1.86 -6.87 6.65
CA PRO A 234 2.23 -7.44 5.36
C PRO A 234 1.64 -8.83 5.14
N GLN A 235 1.13 -9.08 3.94
CA GLN A 235 0.37 -10.27 3.55
C GLN A 235 1.00 -10.91 2.31
N SER A 236 2.24 -11.42 2.42
CA SER A 236 2.94 -12.05 1.30
C SER A 236 2.40 -13.46 0.99
N ASP A 237 1.90 -14.15 2.02
CA ASP A 237 1.36 -15.49 1.97
C ASP A 237 0.32 -15.70 3.10
N PRO A 238 -0.44 -16.81 3.14
CA PRO A 238 -1.50 -17.03 4.12
C PRO A 238 -1.08 -17.03 5.59
N ARG A 239 0.21 -17.19 5.89
CA ARG A 239 0.74 -17.28 7.26
C ARG A 239 1.47 -16.04 7.73
N SER A 240 1.92 -15.20 6.81
CA SER A 240 2.80 -14.06 7.11
C SER A 240 2.16 -13.07 8.09
N ALA A 241 0.94 -12.61 7.81
CA ALA A 241 0.25 -11.65 8.67
C ALA A 241 -0.08 -12.22 10.05
N SER A 242 -0.61 -13.45 10.13
CA SER A 242 -0.93 -14.09 11.41
C SER A 242 0.31 -14.40 12.25
N GLY A 243 1.41 -14.78 11.63
CA GLY A 243 2.71 -14.98 12.29
C GLY A 243 3.24 -13.70 12.91
N LEU A 244 3.18 -12.58 12.17
CA LEU A 244 3.56 -11.25 12.65
C LEU A 244 2.65 -10.77 13.78
N ALA A 245 1.33 -10.89 13.62
CA ALA A 245 0.37 -10.50 14.64
C ALA A 245 0.62 -11.22 15.97
N LYS A 246 0.78 -12.54 15.94
CA LYS A 246 1.10 -13.34 17.13
C LYS A 246 2.41 -12.87 17.79
N ARG A 247 3.44 -12.56 17.01
CA ARG A 247 4.74 -12.09 17.50
C ARG A 247 4.63 -10.71 18.16
N LEU A 248 3.78 -9.83 17.63
CA LEU A 248 3.58 -8.46 18.11
C LEU A 248 2.51 -8.35 19.21
N GLY A 249 1.81 -9.44 19.54
CA GLY A 249 0.78 -9.48 20.58
C GLY A 249 -0.60 -9.01 20.12
N PHE A 250 -0.83 -8.90 18.81
CA PHE A 250 -2.15 -8.59 18.25
C PHE A 250 -3.04 -9.83 18.16
N LYS A 251 -4.35 -9.61 18.27
CA LYS A 251 -5.37 -10.64 18.17
C LYS A 251 -5.83 -10.83 16.72
N PRO A 252 -6.28 -12.05 16.34
CA PRO A 252 -6.79 -12.30 14.99
C PRO A 252 -7.92 -11.35 14.57
N GLU A 253 -8.84 -11.03 15.50
CA GLU A 253 -10.01 -10.19 15.25
C GLU A 253 -9.62 -8.77 14.80
N GLN A 254 -8.50 -8.25 15.30
CA GLN A 254 -7.98 -6.93 14.90
C GLN A 254 -7.53 -6.87 13.43
N MET A 255 -7.22 -8.02 12.81
CA MET A 255 -6.74 -8.11 11.43
C MET A 255 -7.84 -8.37 10.40
N GLU A 256 -9.02 -8.83 10.81
CA GLU A 256 -10.05 -9.35 9.91
C GLU A 256 -10.40 -8.37 8.78
N ALA A 257 -10.64 -7.12 9.10
CA ALA A 257 -11.01 -6.09 8.11
C ALA A 257 -9.89 -5.78 7.11
N GLY A 258 -8.63 -5.81 7.58
CA GLY A 258 -7.44 -5.50 6.77
C GLY A 258 -6.88 -6.68 5.99
N LEU A 259 -7.45 -7.90 6.15
CA LEU A 259 -6.95 -9.11 5.50
C LEU A 259 -7.49 -9.25 4.08
N VAL A 260 -6.77 -8.71 3.12
CA VAL A 260 -7.17 -8.65 1.70
C VAL A 260 -6.64 -9.82 0.85
N LEU A 261 -5.58 -10.47 1.30
CA LEU A 261 -4.91 -11.56 0.57
C LEU A 261 -5.87 -12.68 0.09
N PRO A 262 -6.84 -13.17 0.87
CA PRO A 262 -7.71 -14.27 0.44
C PRO A 262 -8.55 -13.94 -0.79
N LYS A 263 -8.93 -12.66 -0.96
CA LYS A 263 -9.82 -12.20 -2.03
C LYS A 263 -9.11 -11.52 -3.19
N LEU A 264 -7.91 -10.99 -2.93
CA LEU A 264 -7.21 -10.14 -3.91
C LEU A 264 -5.87 -10.72 -4.34
N GLY A 265 -5.27 -11.60 -3.54
CA GLY A 265 -3.87 -11.99 -3.70
C GLY A 265 -2.91 -10.98 -3.07
N ASN A 266 -1.61 -11.24 -3.24
CA ASN A 266 -0.54 -10.36 -2.77
C ASN A 266 -0.25 -9.27 -3.81
N VAL A 267 -0.47 -8.02 -3.45
CA VAL A 267 -0.21 -6.84 -4.30
C VAL A 267 1.07 -6.12 -3.83
N GLU A 268 2.02 -6.86 -3.30
CA GLU A 268 3.36 -6.37 -2.89
C GLU A 268 3.28 -5.12 -2.00
N ALA A 269 3.95 -4.02 -2.42
CA ALA A 269 4.01 -2.77 -1.67
C ALA A 269 2.64 -2.12 -1.44
N LEU A 270 1.67 -2.42 -2.28
CA LEU A 270 0.31 -1.88 -2.20
C LEU A 270 -0.56 -2.56 -1.15
N SER A 271 -0.23 -3.79 -0.72
CA SER A 271 -1.09 -4.60 0.16
C SER A 271 -1.51 -3.85 1.44
N GLY A 272 -0.61 -3.06 2.04
CA GLY A 272 -0.91 -2.23 3.20
C GLY A 272 -1.94 -1.12 2.91
N MET A 273 -1.82 -0.43 1.78
CA MET A 273 -2.77 0.62 1.39
C MET A 273 -4.17 0.04 1.06
N LEU A 274 -4.24 -1.13 0.40
CA LEU A 274 -5.51 -1.82 0.16
C LEU A 274 -6.14 -2.31 1.46
N GLY A 275 -5.33 -2.81 2.40
CA GLY A 275 -5.78 -3.14 3.74
C GLY A 275 -6.36 -1.93 4.47
N LEU A 276 -5.71 -0.77 4.35
CA LEU A 276 -6.20 0.48 4.94
C LEU A 276 -7.54 0.92 4.31
N VAL A 277 -7.69 0.82 2.99
CA VAL A 277 -8.98 1.09 2.33
C VAL A 277 -10.07 0.17 2.89
N ALA A 278 -9.79 -1.15 2.98
CA ALA A 278 -10.76 -2.12 3.49
C ALA A 278 -11.15 -1.86 4.95
N VAL A 279 -10.21 -1.44 5.78
CA VAL A 279 -10.49 -1.06 7.18
C VAL A 279 -11.31 0.23 7.24
N LEU A 280 -10.94 1.26 6.47
CA LEU A 280 -11.68 2.54 6.46
C LEU A 280 -13.12 2.41 5.97
N ASP A 281 -13.44 1.40 5.17
CA ASP A 281 -14.81 1.10 4.73
C ASP A 281 -15.70 0.57 5.88
N VAL A 282 -15.13 0.06 6.98
CA VAL A 282 -15.86 -0.57 8.09
C VAL A 282 -15.58 0.05 9.45
N ALA A 283 -14.48 0.77 9.60
CA ALA A 283 -14.08 1.39 10.86
C ALA A 283 -15.09 2.43 11.32
N LYS A 284 -15.27 2.50 12.63
CA LYS A 284 -16.16 3.45 13.29
C LYS A 284 -15.39 4.66 13.80
N PRO A 285 -16.06 5.78 14.05
CA PRO A 285 -15.42 6.94 14.68
C PRO A 285 -14.71 6.55 15.98
N SER A 286 -13.51 7.09 16.18
CA SER A 286 -12.62 6.85 17.32
C SER A 286 -11.93 5.49 17.37
N GLU A 287 -12.16 4.60 16.41
CA GLU A 287 -11.37 3.38 16.28
C GLU A 287 -9.96 3.69 15.79
N ARG A 288 -8.97 2.99 16.35
CA ARG A 288 -7.56 3.19 16.04
C ARG A 288 -7.04 2.09 15.12
N ILE A 289 -6.34 2.50 14.08
CA ILE A 289 -5.81 1.63 13.00
C ILE A 289 -4.28 1.67 13.03
N LEU A 290 -3.65 0.48 12.94
CA LEU A 290 -2.20 0.33 12.74
C LEU A 290 -1.92 -0.24 11.35
#